data_977ed87cfe276c6911e1e1acf397d66d
#
_entry.id   977ed87cfe276c6911e1e1acf397d66d
#
_cell.length_a   1.000
_cell.length_b   1.000
_cell.length_c   1.000
_cell.angle_alpha   90.00
_cell.angle_beta   90.00
_cell.angle_gamma   90.00
#
_symmetry.space_group_name_H-M   'P 1'
#
loop_
_entity.id
_entity.type
_entity.pdbx_description
1 polymer ?
#
loop_
_entity_poly.entity_id
_entity_poly.type
_entity_poly.pdbx_seq_one_letter_code
_entity_poly.pdbx_strand_id
1 'polypeptide(L)'
;IQAISIEAIAREAGVSKSTIYRWWDSKALVVIDAFIENQMLKTSLPRELGPREAIAQHFRSLVDQYSGWAGRLVAQILAEGQSAPSTLRDFRERFHYGRRAIIRETLEEWRVSGEISPDTDIEILMDLIYGAVYMRLMIGHAPLNQEFAESHINFVYHLLGVNNTDSET
;
A
#
# COMPACT_ATOMS: atom_id res chain seq x y z
N ILE A 1 13.39 8.65 6.65
CA ILE A 1 14.66 8.34 5.95
C ILE A 1 15.81 9.21 6.49
N GLN A 2 15.56 10.42 6.97
CA GLN A 2 16.63 11.32 7.48
C GLN A 2 17.47 10.69 8.61
N ALA A 3 16.87 9.94 9.51
CA ALA A 3 17.57 9.28 10.63
C ALA A 3 18.38 8.04 10.23
N ILE A 4 18.25 7.54 9.00
CA ILE A 4 18.99 6.36 8.51
C ILE A 4 20.35 6.81 7.97
N SER A 5 21.43 6.17 8.47
CA SER A 5 22.80 6.43 8.06
C SER A 5 23.33 5.30 7.19
N ILE A 6 23.79 5.63 6.00
CA ILE A 6 24.48 4.66 5.10
C ILE A 6 25.75 4.12 5.76
N GLU A 7 26.41 4.92 6.59
CA GLU A 7 27.57 4.49 7.37
C GLU A 7 27.22 3.38 8.36
N ALA A 8 26.08 3.53 9.04
CA ALA A 8 25.59 2.52 9.97
C ALA A 8 25.20 1.23 9.24
N ILE A 9 24.49 1.35 8.10
CA ILE A 9 24.11 0.20 7.25
C ILE A 9 25.39 -0.51 6.76
N ALA A 10 26.36 0.21 6.22
CA ALA A 10 27.61 -0.36 5.70
C ALA A 10 28.39 -1.10 6.80
N ARG A 11 28.47 -0.53 8.00
CA ARG A 11 29.13 -1.13 9.15
C ARG A 11 28.41 -2.43 9.59
N GLU A 12 27.09 -2.41 9.69
CA GLU A 12 26.30 -3.58 10.10
C GLU A 12 26.38 -4.70 9.06
N ALA A 13 26.34 -4.35 7.77
CA ALA A 13 26.47 -5.30 6.66
C ALA A 13 27.92 -5.76 6.41
N GLY A 14 28.94 -5.21 7.11
CA GLY A 14 30.34 -5.55 6.89
C GLY A 14 30.91 -5.16 5.54
N VAL A 15 30.35 -4.12 4.90
CA VAL A 15 30.76 -3.65 3.56
C VAL A 15 31.15 -2.18 3.58
N SER A 16 31.81 -1.71 2.50
CA SER A 16 32.12 -0.29 2.32
C SER A 16 30.90 0.48 1.82
N LYS A 17 30.84 1.81 2.08
CA LYS A 17 29.84 2.70 1.48
C LYS A 17 29.86 2.63 -0.04
N SER A 18 31.03 2.56 -0.65
CA SER A 18 31.18 2.45 -2.11
C SER A 18 30.56 1.16 -2.66
N THR A 19 30.57 0.10 -1.86
CA THR A 19 29.87 -1.16 -2.21
C THR A 19 28.37 -0.93 -2.26
N ILE A 20 27.79 -0.24 -1.28
CA ILE A 20 26.36 0.09 -1.27
C ILE A 20 26.01 0.97 -2.47
N TYR A 21 26.72 2.07 -2.68
CA TYR A 21 26.46 3.01 -3.78
C TYR A 21 26.70 2.44 -5.18
N ARG A 22 27.38 1.31 -5.30
CA ARG A 22 27.49 0.58 -6.57
C ARG A 22 26.17 -0.08 -6.97
N TRP A 23 25.30 -0.43 -5.99
CA TRP A 23 24.02 -1.10 -6.22
C TRP A 23 22.81 -0.15 -6.11
N TRP A 24 22.94 0.90 -5.31
CA TRP A 24 21.88 1.86 -5.06
C TRP A 24 22.40 3.29 -5.17
N ASP A 25 21.88 4.04 -6.12
CA ASP A 25 22.32 5.43 -6.38
C ASP A 25 21.98 6.40 -5.24
N SER A 26 21.08 6.01 -4.31
CA SER A 26 20.69 6.83 -3.19
C SER A 26 20.35 6.01 -1.94
N LYS A 27 20.42 6.65 -0.78
CA LYS A 27 19.93 6.10 0.49
C LYS A 27 18.45 5.74 0.41
N ALA A 28 17.65 6.54 -0.29
CA ALA A 28 16.23 6.30 -0.47
C ALA A 28 15.97 4.97 -1.17
N LEU A 29 16.73 4.64 -2.21
CA LEU A 29 16.63 3.36 -2.93
C LEU A 29 16.94 2.16 -2.03
N VAL A 30 17.97 2.23 -1.19
CA VAL A 30 18.27 1.16 -0.21
C VAL A 30 17.07 0.92 0.71
N VAL A 31 16.46 1.99 1.20
CA VAL A 31 15.31 1.92 2.09
C VAL A 31 14.07 1.39 1.39
N ILE A 32 13.81 1.82 0.16
CA ILE A 32 12.68 1.35 -0.65
C ILE A 32 12.82 -0.14 -0.95
N ASP A 33 13.98 -0.60 -1.39
CA ASP A 33 14.19 -2.01 -1.71
C ASP A 33 14.10 -2.89 -0.45
N ALA A 34 14.68 -2.47 0.67
CA ALA A 34 14.53 -3.19 1.95
C ALA A 34 13.07 -3.22 2.43
N PHE A 35 12.31 -2.16 2.20
CA PHE A 35 10.87 -2.12 2.47
C PHE A 35 10.13 -3.14 1.60
N ILE A 36 10.40 -3.15 0.28
CA ILE A 36 9.76 -4.05 -0.67
C ILE A 36 10.00 -5.52 -0.27
N GLU A 37 11.25 -5.91 -0.03
CA GLU A 37 11.59 -7.28 0.37
C GLU A 37 10.85 -7.74 1.63
N ASN A 38 10.70 -6.84 2.62
CA ASN A 38 10.01 -7.16 3.87
C ASN A 38 8.48 -7.16 3.75
N GLN A 39 7.89 -6.47 2.75
CA GLN A 39 6.45 -6.27 2.64
C GLN A 39 5.79 -7.12 1.55
N MET A 40 6.50 -7.52 0.51
CA MET A 40 5.91 -8.29 -0.60
C MET A 40 5.26 -9.60 -0.15
N LEU A 41 5.79 -10.22 0.91
CA LEU A 41 5.26 -11.48 1.46
C LEU A 41 4.08 -11.30 2.44
N LYS A 42 3.83 -10.08 2.92
CA LYS A 42 2.87 -9.83 4.01
C LYS A 42 1.51 -9.30 3.56
N THR A 43 1.42 -8.74 2.36
CA THR A 43 0.17 -8.24 1.78
C THR A 43 -0.16 -9.01 0.51
N SER A 44 -0.53 -10.28 0.66
CA SER A 44 -1.07 -11.05 -0.44
C SER A 44 -2.51 -10.61 -0.76
N LEU A 45 -2.88 -10.72 -2.03
CA LEU A 45 -4.25 -10.60 -2.46
C LEU A 45 -4.80 -12.03 -2.62
N PRO A 46 -5.68 -12.51 -1.72
CA PRO A 46 -6.17 -13.90 -1.72
C PRO A 46 -7.27 -14.08 -2.79
N ARG A 47 -6.85 -14.21 -4.06
CA ARG A 47 -7.77 -14.29 -5.21
C ARG A 47 -8.74 -15.49 -5.15
N GLU A 48 -8.38 -16.53 -4.40
CA GLU A 48 -9.24 -17.71 -4.15
C GLU A 48 -10.54 -17.38 -3.41
N LEU A 49 -10.60 -16.26 -2.72
CA LEU A 49 -11.80 -15.80 -1.99
C LEU A 49 -12.82 -15.06 -2.88
N GLY A 50 -12.49 -14.87 -4.16
CA GLY A 50 -13.23 -13.99 -5.05
C GLY A 50 -12.88 -12.50 -4.87
N PRO A 51 -13.19 -11.66 -5.88
CA PRO A 51 -12.68 -10.29 -5.95
C PRO A 51 -13.07 -9.42 -4.74
N ARG A 52 -14.33 -9.51 -4.32
CA ARG A 52 -14.87 -8.74 -3.19
C ARG A 52 -14.10 -8.99 -1.89
N GLU A 53 -14.05 -10.26 -1.47
CA GLU A 53 -13.38 -10.61 -0.20
C GLU A 53 -11.87 -10.47 -0.30
N ALA A 54 -11.29 -10.73 -1.48
CA ALA A 54 -9.86 -10.49 -1.72
C ALA A 54 -9.47 -9.02 -1.49
N ILE A 55 -10.26 -8.06 -1.98
CA ILE A 55 -10.04 -6.63 -1.75
C ILE A 55 -10.23 -6.27 -0.28
N ALA A 56 -11.28 -6.78 0.38
CA ALA A 56 -11.53 -6.52 1.80
C ALA A 56 -10.38 -7.03 2.68
N GLN A 57 -9.95 -8.26 2.49
CA GLN A 57 -8.86 -8.86 3.26
C GLN A 57 -7.51 -8.16 2.98
N HIS A 58 -7.24 -7.82 1.71
CA HIS A 58 -6.06 -7.04 1.37
C HIS A 58 -6.07 -5.67 2.06
N PHE A 59 -7.22 -4.98 2.09
CA PHE A 59 -7.36 -3.68 2.75
C PHE A 59 -7.13 -3.78 4.27
N ARG A 60 -7.74 -4.77 4.94
CA ARG A 60 -7.51 -5.06 6.37
C ARG A 60 -6.03 -5.29 6.68
N SER A 61 -5.38 -6.12 5.87
CA SER A 61 -3.96 -6.43 6.01
C SER A 61 -3.07 -5.20 5.80
N LEU A 62 -3.41 -4.34 4.84
CA LEU A 62 -2.70 -3.08 4.60
C LEU A 62 -2.83 -2.13 5.78
N VAL A 63 -4.04 -1.96 6.32
CA VAL A 63 -4.29 -1.11 7.50
C VAL A 63 -3.50 -1.61 8.69
N ASP A 64 -3.50 -2.92 8.96
CA ASP A 64 -2.73 -3.52 10.05
C ASP A 64 -1.24 -3.23 9.90
N GLN A 65 -0.66 -3.48 8.74
CA GLN A 65 0.75 -3.23 8.46
C GLN A 65 1.12 -1.75 8.58
N TYR A 66 0.25 -0.87 8.06
CA TYR A 66 0.52 0.57 8.06
C TYR A 66 0.23 1.24 9.40
N SER A 67 -0.40 0.56 10.35
CA SER A 67 -0.49 0.99 11.75
C SER A 67 0.87 1.00 12.46
N GLY A 68 1.84 0.21 11.96
CA GLY A 68 3.15 -0.03 12.54
C GLY A 68 4.31 0.76 11.89
N TRP A 69 5.50 0.16 11.94
CA TRP A 69 6.74 0.75 11.41
C TRP A 69 6.69 0.93 9.89
N ALA A 70 6.04 0.01 9.17
CA ALA A 70 5.92 0.06 7.72
C ALA A 70 5.19 1.34 7.26
N GLY A 71 4.09 1.69 7.92
CA GLY A 71 3.37 2.93 7.63
C GLY A 71 4.22 4.16 7.93
N ARG A 72 4.92 4.19 9.06
CA ARG A 72 5.85 5.30 9.37
C ARG A 72 6.94 5.46 8.31
N LEU A 73 7.45 4.35 7.77
CA LEU A 73 8.46 4.38 6.72
C LEU A 73 7.87 4.91 5.40
N VAL A 74 6.70 4.43 5.00
CA VAL A 74 5.99 4.94 3.80
C VAL A 74 5.71 6.43 3.94
N ALA A 75 5.23 6.90 5.10
CA ALA A 75 5.03 8.32 5.34
C ALA A 75 6.32 9.14 5.17
N GLN A 76 7.45 8.64 5.65
CA GLN A 76 8.75 9.29 5.48
C GLN A 76 9.21 9.31 4.01
N ILE A 77 8.99 8.22 3.25
CA ILE A 77 9.29 8.17 1.81
C ILE A 77 8.47 9.22 1.06
N LEU A 78 7.18 9.27 1.32
CA LEU A 78 6.24 10.21 0.69
C LEU A 78 6.58 11.66 1.04
N ALA A 79 6.89 11.95 2.31
CA ALA A 79 7.27 13.28 2.77
C ALA A 79 8.61 13.75 2.14
N GLU A 80 9.63 12.88 2.11
CA GLU A 80 10.90 13.19 1.45
C GLU A 80 10.72 13.40 -0.06
N GLY A 81 9.83 12.61 -0.68
CA GLY A 81 9.52 12.71 -2.10
C GLY A 81 8.90 14.04 -2.54
N GLN A 82 8.35 14.84 -1.60
CA GLN A 82 7.85 16.19 -1.92
C GLN A 82 8.99 17.19 -2.18
N SER A 83 10.14 16.99 -1.53
CA SER A 83 11.34 17.83 -1.73
C SER A 83 12.38 17.17 -2.64
N ALA A 84 12.32 15.85 -2.82
CA ALA A 84 13.20 15.05 -3.65
C ALA A 84 12.38 14.20 -4.66
N PRO A 85 12.00 14.76 -5.83
CA PRO A 85 11.12 14.09 -6.79
C PRO A 85 11.62 12.72 -7.28
N SER A 86 12.93 12.49 -7.29
CA SER A 86 13.52 11.18 -7.62
C SER A 86 13.10 10.09 -6.63
N THR A 87 13.07 10.38 -5.32
CA THR A 87 12.63 9.43 -4.29
C THR A 87 11.19 8.98 -4.53
N LEU A 88 10.30 9.91 -4.86
CA LEU A 88 8.90 9.59 -5.13
C LEU A 88 8.74 8.81 -6.44
N ARG A 89 9.51 9.15 -7.48
CA ARG A 89 9.53 8.39 -8.73
C ARG A 89 9.98 6.94 -8.47
N ASP A 90 11.08 6.75 -7.76
CA ASP A 90 11.63 5.42 -7.46
C ASP A 90 10.65 4.58 -6.65
N PHE A 91 9.97 5.17 -5.67
CA PHE A 91 8.92 4.49 -4.91
C PHE A 91 7.73 4.07 -5.79
N ARG A 92 7.28 4.96 -6.70
CA ARG A 92 6.18 4.63 -7.62
C ARG A 92 6.55 3.49 -8.56
N GLU A 93 7.72 3.57 -9.19
CA GLU A 93 8.17 2.61 -10.20
C GLU A 93 8.46 1.23 -9.59
N ARG A 94 9.11 1.18 -8.44
CA ARG A 94 9.54 -0.07 -7.81
C ARG A 94 8.45 -0.75 -6.98
N PHE A 95 7.54 0.01 -6.39
CA PHE A 95 6.55 -0.52 -5.46
C PHE A 95 5.11 -0.21 -5.87
N HIS A 96 4.77 1.06 -6.01
CA HIS A 96 3.37 1.48 -6.10
C HIS A 96 2.67 0.95 -7.35
N TYR A 97 3.29 1.06 -8.53
CA TYR A 97 2.67 0.66 -9.78
C TYR A 97 2.44 -0.84 -9.88
N GLY A 98 3.39 -1.65 -9.41
CA GLY A 98 3.22 -3.11 -9.40
C GLY A 98 2.06 -3.56 -8.50
N ARG A 99 1.95 -2.97 -7.30
CA ARG A 99 0.82 -3.24 -6.39
C ARG A 99 -0.50 -2.77 -6.97
N ARG A 100 -0.53 -1.56 -7.53
CA ARG A 100 -1.73 -1.01 -8.15
C ARG A 100 -2.21 -1.85 -9.33
N ALA A 101 -1.31 -2.43 -10.12
CA ALA A 101 -1.67 -3.31 -11.23
C ALA A 101 -2.42 -4.58 -10.78
N ILE A 102 -1.94 -5.24 -9.71
CA ILE A 102 -2.58 -6.44 -9.14
C ILE A 102 -3.99 -6.12 -8.62
N ILE A 103 -4.14 -4.99 -7.93
CA ILE A 103 -5.42 -4.54 -7.40
C ILE A 103 -6.39 -4.21 -8.55
N ARG A 104 -5.90 -3.53 -9.59
CA ARG A 104 -6.69 -3.19 -10.78
C ARG A 104 -7.26 -4.45 -11.43
N GLU A 105 -6.44 -5.48 -11.67
CA GLU A 105 -6.91 -6.75 -12.22
C GLU A 105 -8.07 -7.34 -11.42
N THR A 106 -7.95 -7.38 -10.09
CA THR A 106 -8.98 -7.93 -9.22
C THR A 106 -10.27 -7.10 -9.23
N LEU A 107 -10.16 -5.78 -9.29
CA LEU A 107 -11.33 -4.90 -9.40
C LEU A 107 -11.99 -5.00 -10.79
N GLU A 108 -11.20 -5.21 -11.86
CA GLU A 108 -11.73 -5.51 -13.19
C GLU A 108 -12.47 -6.86 -13.21
N GLU A 109 -11.92 -7.90 -12.58
CA GLU A 109 -12.60 -9.19 -12.41
C GLU A 109 -13.94 -8.98 -11.69
N TRP A 110 -13.98 -8.15 -10.65
CA TRP A 110 -15.19 -7.83 -9.92
C TRP A 110 -16.22 -7.09 -10.78
N ARG A 111 -15.78 -6.14 -11.61
CA ARG A 111 -16.65 -5.45 -12.57
C ARG A 111 -17.21 -6.41 -13.62
N VAL A 112 -16.37 -7.32 -14.14
CA VAL A 112 -16.79 -8.34 -15.15
C VAL A 112 -17.75 -9.35 -14.55
N SER A 113 -17.69 -9.67 -13.25
CA SER A 113 -18.68 -10.55 -12.59
C SER A 113 -20.09 -9.96 -12.55
N GLY A 114 -20.23 -8.64 -12.77
CA GLY A 114 -21.52 -7.95 -12.74
C GLY A 114 -22.02 -7.57 -11.35
N GLU A 115 -21.22 -7.80 -10.31
CA GLU A 115 -21.56 -7.43 -8.93
C GLU A 115 -21.44 -5.92 -8.68
N ILE A 116 -20.59 -5.23 -9.45
CA ILE A 116 -20.49 -3.77 -9.47
C ILE A 116 -20.82 -3.24 -10.87
N SER A 117 -21.25 -1.97 -10.94
CA SER A 117 -21.66 -1.35 -12.21
C SER A 117 -20.57 -1.46 -13.28
N PRO A 118 -20.91 -1.78 -14.55
CA PRO A 118 -19.97 -1.76 -15.66
C PRO A 118 -19.37 -0.37 -15.93
N ASP A 119 -20.05 0.69 -15.49
CA ASP A 119 -19.60 2.08 -15.65
C ASP A 119 -18.66 2.52 -14.52
N THR A 120 -18.32 1.62 -13.57
CA THR A 120 -17.40 1.95 -12.47
C THR A 120 -16.01 2.27 -13.01
N ASP A 121 -15.52 3.47 -12.72
CA ASP A 121 -14.13 3.86 -12.98
C ASP A 121 -13.21 3.18 -11.95
N ILE A 122 -12.44 2.21 -12.40
CA ILE A 122 -11.57 1.39 -11.54
C ILE A 122 -10.44 2.23 -10.93
N GLU A 123 -9.92 3.25 -11.63
CA GLU A 123 -8.88 4.12 -11.08
C GLU A 123 -9.41 4.97 -9.92
N ILE A 124 -10.59 5.55 -10.08
CA ILE A 124 -11.28 6.31 -9.02
C ILE A 124 -11.65 5.38 -7.86
N LEU A 125 -12.13 4.16 -8.15
CA LEU A 125 -12.44 3.19 -7.10
C LEU A 125 -11.20 2.80 -6.29
N MET A 126 -10.05 2.58 -6.94
CA MET A 126 -8.79 2.34 -6.22
C MET A 126 -8.39 3.53 -5.35
N ASP A 127 -8.53 4.74 -5.85
CA ASP A 127 -8.23 5.95 -5.06
C ASP A 127 -9.19 6.11 -3.87
N LEU A 128 -10.47 5.78 -4.04
CA LEU A 128 -11.45 5.76 -2.96
C LEU A 128 -11.11 4.73 -1.87
N ILE A 129 -10.76 3.51 -2.27
CA ILE A 129 -10.44 2.43 -1.32
C ILE A 129 -9.16 2.76 -0.53
N TYR A 130 -8.09 3.13 -1.22
CA TYR A 130 -6.76 3.23 -0.61
C TYR A 130 -6.36 4.64 -0.18
N GLY A 131 -6.95 5.68 -0.76
CA GLY A 131 -6.60 7.07 -0.47
C GLY A 131 -6.78 7.47 1.00
N ALA A 132 -7.82 6.94 1.66
CA ALA A 132 -8.08 7.20 3.07
C ALA A 132 -6.95 6.71 4.00
N VAL A 133 -6.27 5.61 3.64
CA VAL A 133 -5.10 5.09 4.38
C VAL A 133 -3.95 6.10 4.29
N TYR A 134 -3.63 6.56 3.09
CA TYR A 134 -2.57 7.55 2.88
C TYR A 134 -2.88 8.89 3.54
N MET A 135 -4.15 9.34 3.51
CA MET A 135 -4.57 10.56 4.21
C MET A 135 -4.32 10.45 5.71
N ARG A 136 -4.76 9.35 6.35
CA ARG A 136 -4.52 9.11 7.78
C ARG A 136 -3.04 9.00 8.11
N LEU A 137 -2.28 8.33 7.23
CA LEU A 137 -0.85 8.14 7.39
C LEU A 137 -0.07 9.46 7.35
N MET A 138 -0.42 10.35 6.41
CA MET A 138 0.28 11.62 6.19
C MET A 138 -0.14 12.72 7.16
N ILE A 139 -1.41 12.78 7.53
CA ILE A 139 -1.95 13.84 8.38
C ILE A 139 -1.99 13.42 9.87
N GLY A 140 -2.15 12.12 10.15
CA GLY A 140 -2.20 11.61 11.53
C GLY A 140 -3.44 12.04 12.32
N HIS A 141 -4.52 12.46 11.63
CA HIS A 141 -5.75 12.98 12.27
C HIS A 141 -6.62 11.91 12.92
N ALA A 142 -6.43 10.64 12.55
CA ALA A 142 -7.19 9.51 13.08
C ALA A 142 -6.35 8.22 12.98
N PRO A 143 -6.60 7.20 13.85
CA PRO A 143 -5.81 5.98 13.85
C PRO A 143 -6.07 5.13 12.61
N LEU A 144 -5.02 4.39 12.20
CA LEU A 144 -5.13 3.23 11.32
C LEU A 144 -5.32 2.00 12.21
N ASN A 145 -6.53 1.46 12.29
CA ASN A 145 -6.88 0.29 13.10
C ASN A 145 -7.95 -0.54 12.41
N GLN A 146 -8.27 -1.70 12.95
CA GLN A 146 -9.26 -2.62 12.36
C GLN A 146 -10.68 -2.02 12.34
N GLU A 147 -11.06 -1.23 13.33
CA GLU A 147 -12.35 -0.51 13.32
C GLU A 147 -12.47 0.40 12.09
N PHE A 148 -11.41 1.15 11.79
CA PHE A 148 -11.35 1.93 10.56
C PHE A 148 -11.43 1.05 9.33
N ALA A 149 -10.68 -0.06 9.29
CA ALA A 149 -10.66 -0.93 8.12
C ALA A 149 -12.06 -1.47 7.81
N GLU A 150 -12.79 -1.98 8.81
CA GLU A 150 -14.15 -2.48 8.63
C GLU A 150 -15.12 -1.39 8.22
N SER A 151 -15.11 -0.25 8.93
CA SER A 151 -16.03 0.86 8.63
C SER A 151 -15.81 1.41 7.23
N HIS A 152 -14.54 1.55 6.80
CA HIS A 152 -14.22 2.11 5.50
C HIS A 152 -14.59 1.15 4.37
N ILE A 153 -14.24 -0.12 4.46
CA ILE A 153 -14.55 -1.08 3.39
C ILE A 153 -16.07 -1.28 3.25
N ASN A 154 -16.79 -1.36 4.37
CA ASN A 154 -18.25 -1.45 4.35
C ASN A 154 -18.90 -0.20 3.72
N PHE A 155 -18.36 0.99 3.99
CA PHE A 155 -18.83 2.22 3.37
C PHE A 155 -18.61 2.22 1.84
N VAL A 156 -17.42 1.77 1.39
CA VAL A 156 -17.13 1.63 -0.04
C VAL A 156 -18.09 0.66 -0.70
N TYR A 157 -18.35 -0.52 -0.08
CA TYR A 157 -19.29 -1.50 -0.60
C TYR A 157 -20.72 -0.99 -0.67
N HIS A 158 -21.14 -0.23 0.34
CA HIS A 158 -22.44 0.44 0.32
C HIS A 158 -22.55 1.43 -0.85
N LEU A 159 -21.53 2.23 -1.13
CA LEU A 159 -21.50 3.14 -2.27
C LEU A 159 -21.57 2.41 -3.62
N LEU A 160 -20.99 1.21 -3.71
CA LEU A 160 -21.04 0.37 -4.91
C LEU A 160 -22.37 -0.38 -5.06
N GLY A 161 -23.29 -0.28 -4.10
CA GLY A 161 -24.56 -1.02 -4.08
C GLY A 161 -24.39 -2.50 -3.75
N VAL A 162 -23.22 -2.90 -3.23
CA VAL A 162 -22.93 -4.29 -2.83
C VAL A 162 -23.34 -4.47 -1.37
N ASN A 163 -24.52 -5.04 -1.15
CA ASN A 163 -25.02 -5.31 0.21
C ASN A 163 -24.24 -6.46 0.87
N ASN A 164 -24.04 -6.37 2.18
CA ASN A 164 -23.59 -7.51 2.98
C ASN A 164 -24.70 -8.58 3.00
N THR A 165 -24.56 -9.61 2.17
CA THR A 165 -25.51 -10.74 2.13
C THR A 165 -25.34 -11.73 3.28
N ASP A 166 -24.49 -11.44 4.28
CA ASP A 166 -24.18 -12.36 5.39
C ASP A 166 -24.89 -11.99 6.72
N SER A 167 -26.04 -11.33 6.68
CA SER A 167 -26.79 -10.97 7.90
C SER A 167 -28.18 -11.60 8.00
N GLU A 168 -28.51 -12.63 7.21
CA GLU A 168 -29.78 -13.40 7.38
C GLU A 168 -29.52 -14.89 7.19
N THR A 169 -29.11 -15.59 8.25
CA THR A 169 -29.53 -16.97 8.55
C THR A 169 -29.29 -17.29 10.02
#